data_8dcb839f7e5412f3a2865942d11f2e04
#
_entry.id   8dcb839f7e5412f3a2865942d11f2e04
#
_cell.length_a   1.000
_cell.length_b   1.000
_cell.length_c   1.000
_cell.angle_alpha   90.00
_cell.angle_beta   90.00
_cell.angle_gamma   90.00
#
_symmetry.space_group_name_H-M   'P 1'
#
loop_
_entity.id
_entity.type
_entity.pdbx_description
1 polymer ?
#
loop_
_entity_poly.entity_id
_entity_poly.type
_entity_poly.pdbx_seq_one_letter_code
_entity_poly.pdbx_strand_id
1 'polypeptide(L)'
;QWTHPFDQRVCGRLDQLNMATYAVIKPFGMLSQFTPEAGHPALGELGEFPNNVYPIGRLDRDSEGLLLLTDNNHLKRQILEGDDHRKIWKTYHVQVEGAPTVEDLRAFERPMQLKAKGKFYNTRPARANLLPADHTPPWERTPPIRYRANIPTTWIEVQLDEGKNRQVRKMTAALGFPALRLIRYAVGGLTIEGLVQSQSLTMETMKQLTSG
;
A
#
# COMPACT_ATOMS: atom_id res chain seq x y z
N GLN A 1 -28.36 21.88 4.96
CA GLN A 1 -27.75 23.22 4.86
C GLN A 1 -26.96 23.48 6.13
N TRP A 2 -25.64 23.35 6.10
CA TRP A 2 -24.73 23.84 7.13
C TRP A 2 -23.73 24.75 6.45
N THR A 3 -23.98 26.05 6.54
CA THR A 3 -23.07 27.13 6.13
C THR A 3 -22.33 27.60 7.38
N HIS A 4 -20.98 27.41 7.44
CA HIS A 4 -20.13 28.14 8.37
C HIS A 4 -19.27 29.12 7.58
N PRO A 5 -19.22 30.40 7.98
CA PRO A 5 -18.40 31.40 7.33
C PRO A 5 -16.93 31.24 7.71
N PHE A 6 -16.07 31.17 6.72
CA PHE A 6 -14.60 31.26 6.89
C PHE A 6 -14.24 32.73 7.21
N ASP A 7 -13.61 32.94 8.36
CA ASP A 7 -13.02 34.23 8.72
C ASP A 7 -11.65 34.39 8.03
N GLN A 8 -11.56 35.36 7.12
CA GLN A 8 -10.41 35.64 6.26
C GLN A 8 -9.26 36.44 6.92
N ARG A 9 -9.07 36.41 8.24
CA ARG A 9 -8.11 37.28 8.93
C ARG A 9 -6.99 36.61 9.71
N VAL A 10 -6.35 35.56 9.13
CA VAL A 10 -5.03 35.11 9.61
C VAL A 10 -4.15 34.72 8.41
N CYS A 11 -3.83 35.70 7.59
CA CYS A 11 -2.84 35.53 6.55
C CYS A 11 -1.46 35.90 7.15
N GLY A 12 -0.53 34.94 7.28
CA GLY A 12 0.85 35.26 7.61
C GLY A 12 1.70 34.16 8.26
N ARG A 13 1.09 33.01 8.68
CA ARG A 13 1.88 31.90 9.28
C ARG A 13 1.26 30.52 9.08
N LEU A 14 0.41 30.34 8.10
CA LEU A 14 -0.43 29.15 7.91
C LEU A 14 -0.07 28.30 6.68
N ASP A 15 0.95 28.64 5.92
CA ASP A 15 1.31 27.90 4.70
C ASP A 15 1.84 26.48 4.97
N GLN A 16 2.14 26.12 6.21
CA GLN A 16 2.47 24.74 6.63
C GLN A 16 1.27 23.94 7.15
N LEU A 17 0.10 24.57 7.36
CA LEU A 17 -1.08 23.95 7.95
C LEU A 17 -2.13 23.47 6.94
N ASN A 18 -1.93 23.72 5.65
CA ASN A 18 -2.93 23.42 4.62
C ASN A 18 -2.49 22.30 3.66
N MET A 19 -1.58 21.44 4.08
CA MET A 19 -1.13 20.32 3.24
C MET A 19 -2.18 19.20 3.28
N ALA A 20 -2.78 18.95 2.12
CA ALA A 20 -3.79 17.91 1.97
C ALA A 20 -3.15 16.53 1.87
N THR A 21 -3.58 15.62 2.72
CA THR A 21 -3.18 14.20 2.68
C THR A 21 -4.42 13.33 2.78
N TYR A 22 -4.51 12.36 1.90
CA TYR A 22 -5.64 11.44 1.83
C TYR A 22 -5.16 9.99 1.89
N ALA A 23 -5.95 9.15 2.53
CA ALA A 23 -5.87 7.71 2.41
C ALA A 23 -7.01 7.23 1.50
N VAL A 24 -6.68 6.41 0.52
CA VAL A 24 -7.67 5.81 -0.38
C VAL A 24 -7.48 4.29 -0.41
N ILE A 25 -8.58 3.57 -0.58
CA ILE A 25 -8.56 2.13 -0.85
C ILE A 25 -8.57 1.95 -2.36
N LYS A 26 -7.41 1.63 -2.92
CA LYS A 26 -7.29 1.35 -4.35
C LYS A 26 -7.83 -0.05 -4.66
N PRO A 27 -8.86 -0.19 -5.49
CA PRO A 27 -9.36 -1.50 -5.89
C PRO A 27 -8.44 -2.19 -6.90
N PHE A 28 -8.67 -3.49 -7.11
CA PHE A 28 -8.06 -4.26 -8.19
C PHE A 28 -8.41 -3.65 -9.55
N GLY A 29 -7.46 -3.68 -10.49
CA GLY A 29 -7.66 -3.19 -11.85
C GLY A 29 -7.42 -1.69 -12.06
N MET A 30 -7.43 -0.89 -10.99
CA MET A 30 -7.24 0.56 -11.04
C MET A 30 -5.76 0.96 -11.14
N LEU A 31 -5.48 2.02 -11.88
CA LEU A 31 -4.16 2.62 -12.00
C LEU A 31 -3.87 3.55 -10.81
N SER A 32 -2.61 3.59 -10.35
CA SER A 32 -2.14 4.52 -9.30
C SER A 32 -1.75 5.89 -9.92
N GLN A 33 -2.66 6.46 -10.69
CA GLN A 33 -2.54 7.78 -11.32
C GLN A 33 -3.93 8.39 -11.52
N PHE A 34 -4.01 9.71 -11.71
CA PHE A 34 -5.30 10.37 -11.92
C PHE A 34 -5.81 10.29 -13.36
N THR A 35 -4.92 10.15 -14.33
CA THR A 35 -5.28 10.05 -15.76
C THR A 35 -5.59 8.59 -16.11
N PRO A 36 -6.80 8.28 -16.61
CA PRO A 36 -7.11 6.97 -17.16
C PRO A 36 -6.21 6.65 -18.35
N GLU A 37 -5.87 5.39 -18.50
CA GLU A 37 -5.01 4.90 -19.60
C GLU A 37 -5.47 3.50 -20.04
N ALA A 38 -5.50 3.26 -21.35
CA ALA A 38 -5.84 1.96 -21.93
C ALA A 38 -7.17 1.36 -21.43
N GLY A 39 -8.17 2.19 -21.14
CA GLY A 39 -9.48 1.76 -20.65
C GLY A 39 -9.49 1.30 -19.19
N HIS A 40 -8.43 1.54 -18.44
CA HIS A 40 -8.37 1.22 -17.01
C HIS A 40 -8.81 2.41 -16.15
N PRO A 41 -9.59 2.15 -15.07
CA PRO A 41 -9.99 3.17 -14.12
C PRO A 41 -8.76 3.79 -13.44
N ALA A 42 -8.91 5.04 -12.99
CA ALA A 42 -7.86 5.82 -12.35
C ALA A 42 -8.34 6.42 -11.01
N LEU A 43 -7.42 6.99 -10.24
CA LEU A 43 -7.69 7.47 -8.88
C LEU A 43 -8.78 8.55 -8.80
N GLY A 44 -9.01 9.30 -9.88
CA GLY A 44 -10.10 10.30 -9.94
C GLY A 44 -11.50 9.71 -9.77
N GLU A 45 -11.68 8.40 -9.97
CA GLU A 45 -12.96 7.73 -9.74
C GLU A 45 -13.23 7.41 -8.26
N LEU A 46 -12.22 7.56 -7.38
CA LEU A 46 -12.36 7.34 -5.94
C LEU A 46 -12.91 8.56 -5.19
N GLY A 47 -12.92 9.73 -5.82
CA GLY A 47 -13.39 10.96 -5.22
C GLY A 47 -12.78 12.20 -5.88
N GLU A 48 -13.18 13.37 -5.39
CA GLU A 48 -12.61 14.65 -5.80
C GLU A 48 -11.37 14.96 -4.96
N PHE A 49 -10.28 15.29 -5.64
CA PHE A 49 -9.01 15.64 -5.02
C PHE A 49 -8.47 16.95 -5.60
N PRO A 50 -7.77 17.79 -4.81
CA PRO A 50 -7.08 18.95 -5.33
C PRO A 50 -6.06 18.57 -6.43
N ASN A 51 -5.90 19.44 -7.43
CA ASN A 51 -5.05 19.18 -8.59
C ASN A 51 -3.55 19.02 -8.27
N ASN A 52 -3.11 19.48 -7.10
CA ASN A 52 -1.72 19.41 -6.63
C ASN A 52 -1.42 18.17 -5.77
N VAL A 53 -2.41 17.31 -5.55
CA VAL A 53 -2.27 16.06 -4.77
C VAL A 53 -1.82 14.92 -5.68
N TYR A 54 -0.80 14.19 -5.24
CA TYR A 54 -0.21 13.07 -5.99
C TYR A 54 -0.03 11.82 -5.11
N PRO A 55 -0.06 10.62 -5.69
CA PRO A 55 0.14 9.40 -4.92
C PRO A 55 1.57 9.29 -4.35
N ILE A 56 1.66 8.79 -3.13
CA ILE A 56 2.91 8.43 -2.47
C ILE A 56 3.31 7.01 -2.89
N GLY A 57 4.18 6.94 -3.88
CA GLY A 57 4.51 5.68 -4.53
C GLY A 57 3.36 5.16 -5.40
N ARG A 58 3.44 3.89 -5.75
CA ARG A 58 2.44 3.24 -6.62
C ARG A 58 2.11 1.86 -6.08
N LEU A 59 0.86 1.46 -6.24
CA LEU A 59 0.45 0.07 -6.26
C LEU A 59 0.30 -0.35 -7.72
N ASP A 60 0.72 -1.56 -8.04
CA ASP A 60 0.47 -2.11 -9.36
C ASP A 60 -1.03 -2.20 -9.63
N ARG A 61 -1.43 -2.24 -10.89
CA ARG A 61 -2.83 -2.35 -11.29
C ARG A 61 -3.53 -3.55 -10.65
N ASP A 62 -2.83 -4.67 -10.56
CA ASP A 62 -3.29 -5.94 -9.97
C ASP A 62 -3.08 -6.03 -8.44
N SER A 63 -2.73 -4.93 -7.78
CA SER A 63 -2.60 -4.82 -6.33
C SER A 63 -3.66 -3.89 -5.78
N GLU A 64 -4.08 -4.17 -4.55
CA GLU A 64 -5.20 -3.50 -3.86
C GLU A 64 -4.72 -2.84 -2.57
N GLY A 65 -5.59 -2.03 -1.95
CA GLY A 65 -5.43 -1.58 -0.57
C GLY A 65 -4.98 -0.14 -0.43
N LEU A 66 -4.36 0.16 0.69
CA LEU A 66 -4.04 1.49 1.14
C LEU A 66 -3.07 2.21 0.18
N LEU A 67 -3.52 3.32 -0.39
CA LEU A 67 -2.70 4.24 -1.14
C LEU A 67 -2.85 5.64 -0.55
N LEU A 68 -1.73 6.29 -0.30
CA LEU A 68 -1.70 7.65 0.23
C LEU A 68 -1.52 8.64 -0.92
N LEU A 69 -2.24 9.75 -0.84
CA LEU A 69 -2.14 10.87 -1.77
C LEU A 69 -1.78 12.12 -0.96
N THR A 70 -0.90 12.98 -1.47
CA THR A 70 -0.53 14.21 -0.76
C THR A 70 0.03 15.26 -1.72
N ASP A 71 -0.06 16.52 -1.34
CA ASP A 71 0.67 17.65 -1.91
C ASP A 71 1.98 17.94 -1.14
N ASN A 72 2.21 17.24 -0.01
CA ASN A 72 3.39 17.41 0.83
C ASN A 72 4.56 16.57 0.32
N ASN A 73 5.49 17.19 -0.38
CA ASN A 73 6.69 16.53 -0.90
C ASN A 73 7.65 16.03 0.21
N HIS A 74 7.66 16.67 1.38
CA HIS A 74 8.47 16.22 2.51
C HIS A 74 7.92 14.89 3.06
N LEU A 75 6.62 14.82 3.34
CA LEU A 75 5.94 13.59 3.77
C LEU A 75 6.12 12.47 2.73
N LYS A 76 5.97 12.79 1.44
CA LYS A 76 6.18 11.82 0.35
C LYS A 76 7.57 11.22 0.39
N ARG A 77 8.61 12.05 0.54
CA ARG A 77 10.00 11.60 0.63
C ARG A 77 10.21 10.74 1.87
N GLN A 78 9.72 11.19 3.01
CA GLN A 78 9.82 10.47 4.28
C GLN A 78 9.21 9.05 4.19
N ILE A 79 8.04 8.91 3.55
CA ILE A 79 7.36 7.59 3.41
C ILE A 79 8.08 6.70 2.39
N LEU A 80 8.62 7.26 1.31
CA LEU A 80 9.25 6.45 0.25
C LEU A 80 10.70 6.07 0.56
N GLU A 81 11.48 7.00 1.10
CA GLU A 81 12.92 6.87 1.30
C GLU A 81 13.26 6.61 2.77
N GLY A 82 12.39 7.06 3.68
CA GLY A 82 12.66 7.16 5.11
C GLY A 82 13.63 8.31 5.40
N ASP A 83 14.05 8.42 6.63
CA ASP A 83 15.18 9.21 7.04
C ASP A 83 16.40 8.30 7.34
N ASP A 84 17.52 8.88 7.73
CA ASP A 84 18.77 8.14 7.99
C ASP A 84 18.65 7.11 9.12
N HIS A 85 17.63 7.25 9.97
CA HIS A 85 17.45 6.43 11.17
C HIS A 85 16.14 5.64 11.19
N ARG A 86 15.15 5.99 10.34
CA ARG A 86 13.83 5.41 10.38
C ARG A 86 13.29 5.14 8.97
N LYS A 87 12.94 3.90 8.72
CA LYS A 87 12.23 3.47 7.51
C LYS A 87 10.77 3.20 7.82
N ILE A 88 9.88 3.60 6.91
CA ILE A 88 8.44 3.35 7.06
C ILE A 88 8.13 1.97 6.49
N TRP A 89 7.69 1.09 7.35
CA TRP A 89 7.27 -0.26 6.99
C TRP A 89 5.93 -0.23 6.24
N LYS A 90 5.80 -1.08 5.24
CA LYS A 90 4.56 -1.32 4.50
C LYS A 90 4.17 -2.76 4.77
N THR A 91 2.95 -2.96 5.26
CA THR A 91 2.40 -4.29 5.55
C THR A 91 1.48 -4.70 4.42
N TYR A 92 1.64 -5.93 3.95
CA TYR A 92 0.84 -6.52 2.88
C TYR A 92 0.21 -7.81 3.36
N HIS A 93 -1.10 -7.98 3.12
CA HIS A 93 -1.75 -9.28 3.18
C HIS A 93 -1.73 -9.90 1.79
N VAL A 94 -1.18 -11.09 1.70
CA VAL A 94 -0.91 -11.76 0.42
C VAL A 94 -1.55 -13.13 0.42
N GLN A 95 -2.49 -13.35 -0.49
CA GLN A 95 -2.95 -14.70 -0.77
C GLN A 95 -1.99 -15.34 -1.76
N VAL A 96 -1.35 -16.41 -1.34
CA VAL A 96 -0.40 -17.17 -2.15
C VAL A 96 -0.98 -18.50 -2.55
N GLU A 97 -0.52 -19.03 -3.67
CA GLU A 97 -0.76 -20.41 -4.09
C GLU A 97 0.13 -21.35 -3.27
N GLY A 98 -0.44 -22.46 -2.80
CA GLY A 98 0.27 -23.41 -1.95
C GLY A 98 0.03 -23.20 -0.46
N ALA A 99 0.76 -23.94 0.34
CA ALA A 99 0.69 -23.95 1.81
C ALA A 99 2.10 -23.75 2.40
N PRO A 100 2.62 -22.51 2.40
CA PRO A 100 3.92 -22.24 3.02
C PRO A 100 3.89 -22.56 4.51
N THR A 101 5.00 -23.07 5.01
CA THR A 101 5.25 -23.25 6.44
C THR A 101 5.89 -21.99 7.05
N VAL A 102 5.92 -21.91 8.37
CA VAL A 102 6.65 -20.84 9.07
C VAL A 102 8.14 -20.83 8.68
N GLU A 103 8.72 -22.04 8.48
CA GLU A 103 10.12 -22.15 8.07
C GLU A 103 10.37 -21.59 6.65
N ASP A 104 9.46 -21.84 5.72
CA ASP A 104 9.54 -21.25 4.37
C ASP A 104 9.53 -19.73 4.44
N LEU A 105 8.73 -19.14 5.33
CA LEU A 105 8.60 -17.69 5.48
C LEU A 105 9.83 -17.03 6.12
N ARG A 106 10.64 -17.76 6.89
CA ARG A 106 11.92 -17.25 7.42
C ARG A 106 12.89 -16.81 6.33
N ALA A 107 12.74 -17.31 5.10
CA ALA A 107 13.55 -16.86 3.98
C ALA A 107 13.41 -15.35 3.69
N PHE A 108 12.30 -14.72 4.09
CA PHE A 108 12.11 -13.27 3.96
C PHE A 108 13.07 -12.45 4.85
N GLU A 109 13.55 -13.02 5.96
CA GLU A 109 14.47 -12.36 6.90
C GLU A 109 15.88 -12.17 6.33
N ARG A 110 16.16 -12.75 5.17
CA ARG A 110 17.46 -12.67 4.49
C ARG A 110 17.32 -11.93 3.16
N PRO A 111 18.38 -11.24 2.69
CA PRO A 111 18.39 -10.67 1.36
C PRO A 111 18.15 -11.75 0.29
N MET A 112 17.17 -11.51 -0.57
CA MET A 112 16.85 -12.36 -1.70
C MET A 112 17.36 -11.73 -2.99
N GLN A 113 18.04 -12.48 -3.85
CA GLN A 113 18.45 -12.00 -5.16
C GLN A 113 17.26 -12.10 -6.13
N LEU A 114 16.78 -10.94 -6.59
CA LEU A 114 15.66 -10.85 -7.53
C LEU A 114 16.08 -10.13 -8.80
N LYS A 115 15.32 -10.37 -9.88
CA LYS A 115 15.54 -9.72 -11.19
C LYS A 115 14.51 -8.63 -11.45
N ALA A 116 14.95 -7.44 -11.84
CA ALA A 116 14.10 -6.36 -12.32
C ALA A 116 14.74 -5.65 -13.52
N LYS A 117 13.97 -5.46 -14.60
CA LYS A 117 14.43 -4.78 -15.82
C LYS A 117 15.78 -5.32 -16.35
N GLY A 118 15.94 -6.65 -16.34
CA GLY A 118 17.16 -7.31 -16.83
C GLY A 118 18.35 -7.32 -15.84
N LYS A 119 18.27 -6.61 -14.72
CA LYS A 119 19.35 -6.54 -13.70
C LYS A 119 18.96 -7.30 -12.43
N PHE A 120 19.95 -7.91 -11.79
CA PHE A 120 19.79 -8.50 -10.47
C PHE A 120 19.98 -7.44 -9.37
N TYR A 121 19.22 -7.58 -8.30
CA TYR A 121 19.38 -6.79 -7.09
C TYR A 121 19.07 -7.66 -5.87
N ASN A 122 19.68 -7.34 -4.73
CA ASN A 122 19.34 -7.95 -3.45
C ASN A 122 18.24 -7.13 -2.76
N THR A 123 17.26 -7.82 -2.20
CA THR A 123 16.26 -7.20 -1.34
C THR A 123 16.90 -6.84 0.00
N ARG A 124 16.27 -5.90 0.71
CA ARG A 124 16.50 -5.78 2.15
C ARG A 124 15.80 -6.94 2.87
N PRO A 125 16.24 -7.29 4.10
CA PRO A 125 15.49 -8.19 4.95
C PRO A 125 14.04 -7.72 5.13
N ALA A 126 13.11 -8.66 5.10
CA ALA A 126 11.69 -8.42 5.29
C ALA A 126 11.18 -9.31 6.42
N ARG A 127 9.92 -9.15 6.81
CA ARG A 127 9.25 -10.03 7.77
C ARG A 127 8.07 -10.70 7.08
N ALA A 128 7.82 -11.97 7.39
CA ALA A 128 6.65 -12.65 6.89
C ALA A 128 6.11 -13.63 7.93
N ASN A 129 4.78 -13.69 8.05
CA ASN A 129 4.07 -14.55 8.98
C ASN A 129 2.85 -15.18 8.30
N LEU A 130 2.42 -16.33 8.78
CA LEU A 130 1.12 -16.87 8.41
C LEU A 130 0.02 -16.00 9.03
N LEU A 131 -1.01 -15.67 8.27
CA LEU A 131 -2.24 -15.14 8.83
C LEU A 131 -3.12 -16.29 9.34
N PRO A 132 -4.05 -16.03 10.26
CA PRO A 132 -4.99 -17.04 10.76
C PRO A 132 -5.69 -17.78 9.63
N ALA A 133 -6.01 -19.06 9.82
CA ALA A 133 -6.65 -19.90 8.82
C ALA A 133 -8.04 -19.38 8.40
N ASP A 134 -8.73 -18.68 9.30
CA ASP A 134 -10.01 -18.01 9.11
C ASP A 134 -9.88 -16.58 8.62
N HIS A 135 -8.67 -16.12 8.28
CA HIS A 135 -8.45 -14.77 7.77
C HIS A 135 -9.30 -14.52 6.54
N THR A 136 -10.12 -13.48 6.59
CA THR A 136 -10.90 -12.98 5.48
C THR A 136 -10.40 -11.60 5.07
N PRO A 137 -10.24 -11.34 3.77
CA PRO A 137 -9.89 -10.02 3.32
C PRO A 137 -11.03 -9.03 3.63
N PRO A 138 -10.72 -7.74 3.84
CA PRO A 138 -11.72 -6.75 4.26
C PRO A 138 -12.79 -6.43 3.19
N TRP A 139 -12.60 -6.90 1.96
CA TRP A 139 -13.58 -6.84 0.86
C TRP A 139 -13.38 -7.97 -0.12
N GLU A 140 -14.41 -8.28 -0.88
CA GLU A 140 -14.31 -9.23 -1.98
C GLU A 140 -13.69 -8.59 -3.23
N ARG A 141 -12.85 -9.34 -3.93
CA ARG A 141 -12.24 -8.89 -5.18
C ARG A 141 -13.15 -9.13 -6.38
N THR A 142 -13.27 -8.12 -7.23
CA THR A 142 -13.93 -8.22 -8.53
C THR A 142 -12.92 -7.96 -9.66
N PRO A 143 -12.74 -8.92 -10.61
CA PRO A 143 -13.28 -10.28 -10.62
C PRO A 143 -12.67 -11.17 -9.52
N PRO A 144 -13.36 -12.21 -9.07
CA PRO A 144 -12.82 -13.12 -8.05
C PRO A 144 -11.58 -13.86 -8.57
N ILE A 145 -10.76 -14.36 -7.64
CA ILE A 145 -9.63 -15.22 -7.99
C ILE A 145 -10.19 -16.54 -8.54
N ARG A 146 -9.61 -16.99 -9.65
CA ARG A 146 -9.99 -18.27 -10.22
C ARG A 146 -9.74 -19.40 -9.21
N TYR A 147 -10.79 -20.07 -8.82
CA TYR A 147 -10.70 -21.25 -7.95
C TYR A 147 -10.02 -22.41 -8.68
N ARG A 148 -9.10 -23.09 -7.99
CA ARG A 148 -8.41 -24.31 -8.45
C ARG A 148 -8.59 -25.37 -7.39
N ALA A 149 -9.40 -26.38 -7.67
CA ALA A 149 -9.83 -27.39 -6.70
C ALA A 149 -8.67 -28.14 -6.01
N ASN A 150 -7.56 -28.34 -6.70
CA ASN A 150 -6.43 -29.17 -6.22
C ASN A 150 -5.22 -28.36 -5.72
N ILE A 151 -5.34 -27.04 -5.65
CA ILE A 151 -4.20 -26.19 -5.21
C ILE A 151 -4.68 -25.38 -4.03
N PRO A 152 -4.15 -25.62 -2.83
CA PRO A 152 -4.48 -24.85 -1.64
C PRO A 152 -4.01 -23.40 -1.81
N THR A 153 -4.63 -22.51 -1.08
CA THR A 153 -4.19 -21.11 -0.97
C THR A 153 -4.06 -20.74 0.49
N THR A 154 -3.06 -19.92 0.79
CA THR A 154 -2.77 -19.48 2.15
C THR A 154 -2.62 -17.97 2.18
N TRP A 155 -3.12 -17.33 3.24
CA TRP A 155 -2.87 -15.93 3.49
C TRP A 155 -1.63 -15.76 4.37
N ILE A 156 -0.74 -14.88 3.92
CA ILE A 156 0.45 -14.47 4.67
C ILE A 156 0.49 -12.96 4.83
N GLU A 157 1.07 -12.49 5.90
CA GLU A 157 1.48 -11.11 6.07
C GLU A 157 2.93 -10.94 5.64
N VAL A 158 3.23 -9.89 4.88
CA VAL A 158 4.60 -9.53 4.51
C VAL A 158 4.84 -8.07 4.83
N GLN A 159 5.93 -7.76 5.52
CA GLN A 159 6.32 -6.40 5.89
C GLN A 159 7.65 -6.04 5.23
N LEU A 160 7.67 -4.90 4.53
CA LEU A 160 8.85 -4.35 3.83
C LEU A 160 9.09 -2.90 4.24
N ASP A 161 10.35 -2.50 4.36
CA ASP A 161 10.78 -1.12 4.55
C ASP A 161 11.30 -0.46 3.25
N GLU A 162 11.20 -1.17 2.14
CA GLU A 162 11.54 -0.71 0.78
C GLU A 162 10.36 -0.94 -0.18
N GLY A 163 10.49 -0.54 -1.44
CA GLY A 163 9.42 -0.71 -2.43
C GLY A 163 9.98 -0.78 -3.85
N LYS A 164 10.44 -1.96 -4.28
CA LYS A 164 10.88 -2.19 -5.66
C LYS A 164 9.73 -2.72 -6.50
N ASN A 165 9.84 -2.56 -7.80
CA ASN A 165 8.82 -3.01 -8.74
C ASN A 165 8.43 -4.47 -8.53
N ARG A 166 7.14 -4.69 -8.19
CA ARG A 166 6.51 -5.99 -7.94
C ARG A 166 7.28 -6.87 -6.95
N GLN A 167 7.91 -6.25 -5.95
CA GLN A 167 8.86 -6.92 -5.06
C GLN A 167 8.21 -8.07 -4.29
N VAL A 168 7.10 -7.85 -3.59
CA VAL A 168 6.42 -8.90 -2.82
C VAL A 168 6.07 -10.10 -3.71
N ARG A 169 5.49 -9.85 -4.90
CA ARG A 169 5.15 -10.93 -5.85
C ARG A 169 6.36 -11.73 -6.32
N LYS A 170 7.51 -11.06 -6.49
CA LYS A 170 8.75 -11.74 -6.88
C LYS A 170 9.34 -12.54 -5.72
N MET A 171 9.27 -12.02 -4.50
CA MET A 171 9.76 -12.72 -3.31
C MET A 171 8.94 -13.99 -3.08
N THR A 172 7.61 -13.90 -3.07
CA THR A 172 6.74 -15.07 -2.89
C THR A 172 6.92 -16.10 -4.00
N ALA A 173 7.03 -15.66 -5.27
CA ALA A 173 7.26 -16.56 -6.40
C ALA A 173 8.63 -17.26 -6.33
N ALA A 174 9.68 -16.55 -5.85
CA ALA A 174 11.02 -17.13 -5.69
C ALA A 174 11.04 -18.24 -4.64
N LEU A 175 10.12 -18.24 -3.68
CA LEU A 175 9.94 -19.28 -2.69
C LEU A 175 9.00 -20.42 -3.15
N GLY A 176 8.45 -20.34 -4.37
CA GLY A 176 7.51 -21.33 -4.89
C GLY A 176 6.04 -21.08 -4.54
N PHE A 177 5.73 -19.95 -3.93
CA PHE A 177 4.37 -19.56 -3.50
C PHE A 177 3.88 -18.29 -4.23
N PRO A 178 3.52 -18.35 -5.52
CA PRO A 178 3.17 -17.15 -6.27
C PRO A 178 1.94 -16.46 -5.70
N ALA A 179 1.99 -15.11 -5.65
CA ALA A 179 0.91 -14.29 -5.11
C ALA A 179 -0.28 -14.25 -6.08
N LEU A 180 -1.45 -14.67 -5.61
CA LEU A 180 -2.75 -14.59 -6.30
C LEU A 180 -3.43 -13.25 -6.04
N ARG A 181 -3.39 -12.76 -4.80
CA ARG A 181 -3.93 -11.49 -4.36
C ARG A 181 -2.93 -10.74 -3.49
N LEU A 182 -2.86 -9.43 -3.64
CA LEU A 182 -1.95 -8.59 -2.88
C LEU A 182 -2.71 -7.34 -2.43
N ILE A 183 -2.83 -7.18 -1.12
CA ILE A 183 -3.48 -6.03 -0.48
C ILE A 183 -2.46 -5.31 0.36
N ARG A 184 -2.17 -4.03 0.10
CA ARG A 184 -1.39 -3.23 1.04
C ARG A 184 -2.29 -2.86 2.22
N TYR A 185 -2.08 -3.53 3.34
CA TYR A 185 -2.88 -3.41 4.54
C TYR A 185 -2.50 -2.18 5.36
N ALA A 186 -1.21 -1.86 5.45
CA ALA A 186 -0.75 -0.73 6.25
C ALA A 186 0.46 0.00 5.64
N VAL A 187 0.62 1.26 6.03
CA VAL A 187 1.82 2.08 5.82
C VAL A 187 2.15 2.74 7.15
N GLY A 188 3.32 2.42 7.74
CA GLY A 188 3.61 2.78 9.13
C GLY A 188 2.53 2.25 10.07
N GLY A 189 2.07 3.07 10.99
CA GLY A 189 0.97 2.74 11.90
C GLY A 189 -0.43 2.91 11.33
N LEU A 190 -0.58 3.42 10.09
CA LEU A 190 -1.91 3.57 9.48
C LEU A 190 -2.32 2.29 8.76
N THR A 191 -3.46 1.72 9.16
CA THR A 191 -4.06 0.53 8.57
C THR A 191 -5.29 0.88 7.73
N ILE A 192 -5.78 -0.08 6.93
CA ILE A 192 -7.05 0.05 6.20
C ILE A 192 -8.27 -0.13 7.09
N GLU A 193 -8.10 -0.55 8.34
CA GLU A 193 -9.22 -0.74 9.26
C GLU A 193 -9.92 0.58 9.56
N GLY A 194 -11.22 0.58 9.43
CA GLY A 194 -12.04 1.77 9.64
C GLY A 194 -11.93 2.84 8.56
N LEU A 195 -11.12 2.64 7.50
CA LEU A 195 -11.09 3.55 6.36
C LEU A 195 -12.30 3.33 5.46
N VAL A 196 -12.92 4.44 5.06
CA VAL A 196 -13.84 4.47 3.92
C VAL A 196 -13.06 4.51 2.60
N GLN A 197 -13.74 4.40 1.47
CA GLN A 197 -13.10 4.33 0.15
C GLN A 197 -12.08 5.46 -0.11
N SER A 198 -12.37 6.67 0.35
CA SER A 198 -11.41 7.78 0.39
C SER A 198 -11.65 8.63 1.63
N GLN A 199 -10.57 9.06 2.28
CA GLN A 199 -10.62 9.84 3.50
C GLN A 199 -9.48 10.85 3.57
N SER A 200 -9.80 12.11 3.90
CA SER A 200 -8.79 13.11 4.28
C SER A 200 -8.20 12.75 5.64
N LEU A 201 -6.87 12.80 5.75
CA LEU A 201 -6.17 12.46 6.98
C LEU A 201 -6.01 13.68 7.88
N THR A 202 -6.31 13.50 9.16
CA THR A 202 -6.03 14.49 10.20
C THR A 202 -4.55 14.52 10.56
N MET A 203 -4.09 15.59 11.22
CA MET A 203 -2.73 15.68 11.75
C MET A 203 -2.39 14.52 12.71
N GLU A 204 -3.36 14.06 13.49
CA GLU A 204 -3.16 12.92 14.40
C GLU A 204 -2.93 11.62 13.65
N THR A 205 -3.75 11.35 12.63
CA THR A 205 -3.57 10.18 11.76
C THR A 205 -2.26 10.24 10.97
N MET A 206 -1.81 11.44 10.56
CA MET A 206 -0.51 11.60 9.90
C MET A 206 0.67 11.29 10.82
N LYS A 207 0.57 11.55 12.13
CA LYS A 207 1.61 11.14 13.09
C LYS A 207 1.73 9.62 13.18
N GLN A 208 0.63 8.88 13.08
CA GLN A 208 0.65 7.41 13.06
C GLN A 208 1.42 6.85 11.85
N LEU A 209 1.41 7.53 10.69
CA LEU A 209 2.18 7.12 9.52
C LEU A 209 3.69 7.09 9.79
N THR A 210 4.17 7.99 10.63
CA THR A 210 5.61 8.17 10.90
C THR A 210 6.06 7.56 12.23
N SER A 211 5.13 7.04 13.05
CA SER A 211 5.41 6.33 14.31
C SER A 211 5.40 4.82 14.07
N GLY A 212 6.46 4.26 13.56
CA GLY A 212 6.59 2.82 13.33
C GLY A 212 8.03 2.36 13.49
#